data_86a6eb5479cbde801d438494ec05984a
#
_entry.id   86a6eb5479cbde801d438494ec05984a
#
_cell.length_a   1.000
_cell.length_b   1.000
_cell.length_c   1.000
_cell.angle_alpha   90.00
_cell.angle_beta   90.00
_cell.angle_gamma   90.00
#
_symmetry.space_group_name_H-M   'P 1'
#
loop_
_entity.id
_entity.type
_entity.pdbx_description
1 polymer ?
#
loop_
_entity_poly.entity_id
_entity_poly.type
_entity_poly.pdbx_seq_one_letter_code
_entity_poly.pdbx_strand_id
1 'polypeptide(L)'
;MRQGALLVFAFLMAFVSLVQAQSSSVPASRLAHVQHGVNLSAWFAQVYDPKGYTKEHFESWIIPADIALIKSAGFDHVRLSVNPQPIMDARQRGQSEQYFDYLDTAMKMILDAGLAVELDMHPESDFKARLSENDFVERFADFWRTVAKRYSSYDPESVFFEILNEPEMHDPYRWYGVETKLAAAIRQSAPANTILATGASWDNDNDLLFVEPVRDSNVIYVFHFYEPHIFTHQGATWGAFYWHWLRDLHYPSDPKNATEVASKVPEAVHRLDVIRYGQDHWDPSRIEAEINQVADWAKQMGVPVVCNEFGVFRHAQAQDRNAWIRDTRVSLERHHIGWAMWDYSDSFGVAIKKDGKAVLDEDTVKALGLNGR
;
A
#
# COMPACT_ATOMS: atom_id res chain seq x y z
N MET A 1 64.87 -37.09 -32.56
CA MET A 1 64.46 -36.13 -31.59
C MET A 1 63.01 -35.74 -31.88
N ARG A 2 62.08 -36.29 -31.16
CA ARG A 2 60.63 -36.02 -31.30
C ARG A 2 60.21 -35.13 -30.12
N GLN A 3 59.79 -33.91 -30.37
CA GLN A 3 59.18 -33.01 -29.37
C GLN A 3 57.69 -33.35 -29.25
N GLY A 4 57.30 -33.77 -28.07
CA GLY A 4 55.90 -33.97 -27.72
C GLY A 4 55.32 -32.66 -27.19
N ALA A 5 54.26 -32.19 -27.81
CA ALA A 5 53.47 -31.05 -27.34
C ALA A 5 52.43 -31.52 -26.32
N LEU A 6 52.50 -31.00 -25.09
CA LEU A 6 51.51 -31.22 -24.04
C LEU A 6 50.36 -30.19 -24.26
N LEU A 7 49.18 -30.66 -24.61
CA LEU A 7 47.96 -29.89 -24.62
C LEU A 7 47.37 -29.88 -23.20
N VAL A 8 47.37 -28.71 -22.54
CA VAL A 8 46.68 -28.49 -21.28
C VAL A 8 45.25 -28.06 -21.58
N PHE A 9 44.28 -28.92 -21.36
CA PHE A 9 42.85 -28.55 -21.39
C PHE A 9 42.48 -27.93 -20.03
N ALA A 10 42.26 -26.60 -20.02
CA ALA A 10 41.67 -25.91 -18.87
C ALA A 10 40.16 -26.08 -18.92
N PHE A 11 39.59 -26.88 -18.00
CA PHE A 11 38.15 -26.95 -17.77
C PHE A 11 37.72 -25.72 -16.97
N LEU A 12 37.11 -24.74 -17.64
CA LEU A 12 36.34 -23.67 -16.96
C LEU A 12 35.03 -24.29 -16.47
N MET A 13 34.95 -24.63 -15.19
CA MET A 13 33.67 -24.87 -14.54
C MET A 13 32.98 -23.53 -14.27
N ALA A 14 32.01 -23.18 -15.09
CA ALA A 14 31.09 -22.10 -14.80
C ALA A 14 30.17 -22.56 -13.64
N PHE A 15 30.43 -22.06 -12.45
CA PHE A 15 29.45 -22.14 -11.34
C PHE A 15 28.28 -21.22 -11.72
N VAL A 16 27.23 -21.77 -12.30
CA VAL A 16 25.91 -21.15 -12.35
C VAL A 16 25.38 -21.33 -10.93
N SER A 17 25.50 -20.30 -10.12
CA SER A 17 24.74 -20.20 -8.86
C SER A 17 23.27 -20.11 -9.24
N LEU A 18 22.56 -21.21 -9.21
CA LEU A 18 21.10 -21.20 -9.17
C LEU A 18 20.72 -20.47 -7.88
N VAL A 19 20.33 -19.21 -7.99
CA VAL A 19 19.58 -18.54 -6.94
C VAL A 19 18.28 -19.33 -6.84
N GLN A 20 18.22 -20.22 -5.87
CA GLN A 20 17.00 -20.96 -5.57
C GLN A 20 16.07 -19.94 -4.94
N ALA A 21 15.02 -19.55 -5.67
CA ALA A 21 13.95 -18.70 -5.13
C ALA A 21 13.48 -19.35 -3.83
N GLN A 22 13.52 -18.60 -2.74
CA GLN A 22 13.06 -19.08 -1.45
C GLN A 22 11.53 -19.18 -1.55
N SER A 23 10.97 -20.39 -1.52
CA SER A 23 9.52 -20.57 -1.56
C SER A 23 8.89 -19.88 -0.35
N SER A 24 7.83 -19.09 -0.60
CA SER A 24 7.04 -18.44 0.45
C SER A 24 6.51 -19.48 1.45
N SER A 25 6.56 -19.16 2.73
CA SER A 25 5.95 -19.94 3.81
C SER A 25 4.69 -19.25 4.39
N VAL A 26 4.17 -18.22 3.71
CA VAL A 26 2.91 -17.56 4.11
C VAL A 26 1.78 -18.59 3.97
N PRO A 27 1.04 -18.93 5.07
CA PRO A 27 -0.07 -19.84 4.99
C PRO A 27 -1.19 -19.33 4.07
N ALA A 28 -1.80 -20.25 3.30
CA ALA A 28 -2.94 -19.89 2.44
C ALA A 28 -4.13 -19.34 3.25
N SER A 29 -4.30 -19.77 4.52
CA SER A 29 -5.29 -19.20 5.44
C SER A 29 -5.09 -17.71 5.66
N ARG A 30 -3.84 -17.24 5.80
CA ARG A 30 -3.52 -15.82 5.97
C ARG A 30 -3.78 -15.01 4.71
N LEU A 31 -3.42 -15.56 3.55
CA LEU A 31 -3.72 -14.91 2.27
C LEU A 31 -5.24 -14.77 2.05
N ALA A 32 -6.05 -15.67 2.59
CA ALA A 32 -7.50 -15.55 2.55
C ALA A 32 -8.07 -14.40 3.41
N HIS A 33 -7.29 -13.85 4.34
CA HIS A 33 -7.67 -12.72 5.19
C HIS A 33 -7.26 -11.36 4.62
N VAL A 34 -6.58 -11.30 3.49
CA VAL A 34 -6.13 -10.06 2.84
C VAL A 34 -6.59 -10.01 1.37
N GLN A 35 -7.83 -10.45 1.12
CA GLN A 35 -8.40 -10.47 -0.23
C GLN A 35 -9.15 -9.18 -0.56
N HIS A 36 -9.96 -8.65 0.37
CA HIS A 36 -10.86 -7.51 0.13
C HIS A 36 -10.79 -6.55 1.30
N GLY A 37 -9.86 -5.60 1.26
CA GLY A 37 -9.61 -4.67 2.34
C GLY A 37 -10.08 -3.26 2.09
N VAL A 38 -10.02 -2.47 3.16
CA VAL A 38 -10.22 -1.04 3.12
C VAL A 38 -9.23 -0.33 4.06
N ASN A 39 -8.70 0.79 3.61
CA ASN A 39 -7.81 1.62 4.40
C ASN A 39 -8.59 2.48 5.39
N LEU A 40 -8.12 2.56 6.63
CA LEU A 40 -8.55 3.55 7.61
C LEU A 40 -7.51 4.66 7.71
N SER A 41 -7.61 5.61 6.78
CA SER A 41 -6.83 6.84 6.78
C SER A 41 -7.32 7.82 7.84
N ALA A 42 -6.56 8.87 8.09
CA ALA A 42 -6.91 10.02 8.92
C ALA A 42 -7.35 9.69 10.37
N TRP A 43 -7.12 8.48 10.86
CA TRP A 43 -7.37 8.10 12.27
C TRP A 43 -6.10 8.14 13.11
N PHE A 44 -5.07 7.36 12.75
CA PHE A 44 -3.75 7.35 13.41
C PHE A 44 -2.63 7.89 12.54
N ALA A 45 -2.90 8.21 11.28
CA ALA A 45 -2.01 8.88 10.34
C ALA A 45 -2.78 9.97 9.59
N GLN A 46 -2.09 10.87 8.90
CA GLN A 46 -2.70 11.90 8.04
C GLN A 46 -3.79 12.74 8.74
N VAL A 47 -3.57 13.07 10.01
CA VAL A 47 -4.48 13.91 10.78
C VAL A 47 -4.15 15.37 10.52
N TYR A 48 -4.85 15.96 9.56
CA TYR A 48 -4.63 17.34 9.10
C TYR A 48 -5.42 18.39 9.92
N ASP A 49 -6.18 17.96 10.93
CA ASP A 49 -6.80 18.92 11.87
C ASP A 49 -5.70 19.68 12.62
N PRO A 50 -5.75 21.03 12.70
CA PRO A 50 -4.76 21.83 13.43
C PRO A 50 -4.60 21.43 14.91
N LYS A 51 -5.62 20.80 15.50
CA LYS A 51 -5.52 20.24 16.85
C LYS A 51 -4.68 18.97 16.93
N GLY A 52 -4.45 18.31 15.79
CA GLY A 52 -3.65 17.09 15.69
C GLY A 52 -4.26 15.88 16.39
N TYR A 53 -3.40 15.01 16.89
CA TYR A 53 -3.73 13.74 17.51
C TYR A 53 -4.29 13.89 18.93
N THR A 54 -5.52 14.38 19.05
CA THR A 54 -6.19 14.58 20.35
C THR A 54 -6.95 13.32 20.79
N LYS A 55 -7.23 13.21 22.10
CA LYS A 55 -8.11 12.17 22.65
C LYS A 55 -9.46 12.13 21.92
N GLU A 56 -10.10 13.30 21.75
CA GLU A 56 -11.39 13.41 21.06
C GLU A 56 -11.32 12.84 19.64
N HIS A 57 -10.24 13.15 18.92
CA HIS A 57 -10.04 12.62 17.56
C HIS A 57 -9.95 11.09 17.57
N PHE A 58 -9.10 10.49 18.41
CA PHE A 58 -8.96 9.03 18.47
C PHE A 58 -10.25 8.31 18.84
N GLU A 59 -11.07 8.91 19.71
CA GLU A 59 -12.31 8.30 20.23
C GLU A 59 -13.53 8.53 19.30
N SER A 60 -13.46 9.47 18.35
CA SER A 60 -14.63 9.83 17.52
C SER A 60 -14.45 9.69 16.02
N TRP A 61 -13.22 9.60 15.51
CA TRP A 61 -12.98 9.54 14.06
C TRP A 61 -13.51 8.25 13.44
N ILE A 62 -13.20 7.12 14.05
CA ILE A 62 -13.76 5.80 13.72
C ILE A 62 -14.45 5.24 14.97
N ILE A 63 -15.69 4.86 14.85
CA ILE A 63 -16.52 4.33 15.93
C ILE A 63 -16.93 2.89 15.63
N PRO A 64 -17.43 2.11 16.61
CA PRO A 64 -17.84 0.72 16.38
C PRO A 64 -18.86 0.55 15.25
N ALA A 65 -19.71 1.55 15.00
CA ALA A 65 -20.66 1.50 13.88
C ALA A 65 -19.97 1.55 12.51
N ASP A 66 -18.84 2.26 12.39
CA ASP A 66 -18.04 2.29 11.16
C ASP A 66 -17.44 0.91 10.87
N ILE A 67 -16.87 0.27 11.89
CA ILE A 67 -16.29 -1.09 11.76
C ILE A 67 -17.37 -2.13 11.41
N ALA A 68 -18.55 -2.04 12.04
CA ALA A 68 -19.68 -2.88 11.70
C ALA A 68 -20.15 -2.67 10.25
N LEU A 69 -20.13 -1.42 9.76
CA LEU A 69 -20.48 -1.07 8.39
C LEU A 69 -19.47 -1.66 7.39
N ILE A 70 -18.17 -1.54 7.67
CA ILE A 70 -17.09 -2.15 6.88
C ILE A 70 -17.29 -3.67 6.78
N LYS A 71 -17.52 -4.34 7.92
CA LYS A 71 -17.77 -5.79 7.94
C LYS A 71 -19.01 -6.17 7.14
N SER A 72 -20.09 -5.42 7.29
CA SER A 72 -21.35 -5.69 6.58
C SER A 72 -21.25 -5.45 5.07
N ALA A 73 -20.34 -4.59 4.61
CA ALA A 73 -20.06 -4.38 3.21
C ALA A 73 -19.37 -5.59 2.55
N GLY A 74 -18.76 -6.47 3.34
CA GLY A 74 -18.09 -7.68 2.85
C GLY A 74 -16.57 -7.61 2.83
N PHE A 75 -15.96 -6.60 3.42
CA PHE A 75 -14.51 -6.54 3.62
C PHE A 75 -14.05 -7.63 4.60
N ASP A 76 -12.86 -8.15 4.40
CA ASP A 76 -12.22 -9.18 5.24
C ASP A 76 -11.11 -8.60 6.13
N HIS A 77 -10.52 -7.48 5.76
CA HIS A 77 -9.48 -6.80 6.54
C HIS A 77 -9.56 -5.28 6.47
N VAL A 78 -8.83 -4.67 7.37
CA VAL A 78 -8.59 -3.23 7.44
C VAL A 78 -7.08 -2.99 7.39
N ARG A 79 -6.63 -2.11 6.52
CA ARG A 79 -5.29 -1.54 6.60
C ARG A 79 -5.35 -0.31 7.51
N LEU A 80 -4.75 -0.44 8.70
CA LEU A 80 -4.74 0.59 9.74
C LEU A 80 -3.46 1.41 9.65
N SER A 81 -3.57 2.59 9.05
CA SER A 81 -2.45 3.52 8.87
C SER A 81 -2.11 4.22 10.18
N VAL A 82 -0.85 4.11 10.63
CA VAL A 82 -0.36 4.68 11.89
C VAL A 82 0.89 5.51 11.66
N ASN A 83 0.84 6.81 11.98
CA ASN A 83 2.03 7.65 11.99
C ASN A 83 2.89 7.30 13.23
N PRO A 84 4.11 6.77 13.06
CA PRO A 84 4.98 6.40 14.16
C PRO A 84 5.55 7.61 14.92
N GLN A 85 5.67 8.79 14.28
CA GLN A 85 6.37 9.95 14.86
C GLN A 85 5.77 10.41 16.20
N PRO A 86 4.45 10.61 16.34
CA PRO A 86 3.86 11.03 17.62
C PRO A 86 4.15 10.03 18.76
N ILE A 87 4.11 8.73 18.47
CA ILE A 87 4.35 7.68 19.46
C ILE A 87 5.83 7.63 19.84
N MET A 88 6.74 7.73 18.86
CA MET A 88 8.19 7.75 19.10
C MET A 88 8.60 8.98 19.93
N ASP A 89 8.03 10.16 19.65
CA ASP A 89 8.28 11.38 20.43
C ASP A 89 7.73 11.27 21.85
N ALA A 90 6.54 10.71 22.01
CA ALA A 90 5.96 10.45 23.33
C ALA A 90 6.79 9.42 24.13
N ARG A 91 7.34 8.40 23.46
CA ARG A 91 8.22 7.41 24.09
C ARG A 91 9.48 8.03 24.68
N GLN A 92 10.11 8.99 23.98
CA GLN A 92 11.27 9.71 24.50
C GLN A 92 10.95 10.49 25.79
N ARG A 93 9.68 10.84 25.99
CA ARG A 93 9.19 11.52 27.21
C ARG A 93 8.58 10.56 28.24
N GLY A 94 8.60 9.24 27.99
CA GLY A 94 7.96 8.24 28.85
C GLY A 94 6.43 8.28 28.84
N GLN A 95 5.82 8.78 27.76
CA GLN A 95 4.37 9.04 27.63
C GLN A 95 3.71 8.24 26.49
N SER A 96 4.38 7.24 25.92
CA SER A 96 3.85 6.49 24.76
C SER A 96 2.65 5.59 25.08
N GLU A 97 2.47 5.17 26.33
CA GLU A 97 1.40 4.24 26.71
C GLU A 97 0.01 4.80 26.38
N GLN A 98 -0.22 6.09 26.53
CA GLN A 98 -1.49 6.70 26.18
C GLN A 98 -1.84 6.54 24.69
N TYR A 99 -0.86 6.65 23.78
CA TYR A 99 -1.08 6.41 22.35
C TYR A 99 -1.31 4.93 22.07
N PHE A 100 -0.60 4.05 22.75
CA PHE A 100 -0.82 2.62 22.63
C PHE A 100 -2.18 2.20 23.16
N ASP A 101 -2.73 2.82 24.21
CA ASP A 101 -4.08 2.54 24.72
C ASP A 101 -5.16 2.82 23.64
N TYR A 102 -5.00 3.91 22.87
CA TYR A 102 -5.89 4.18 21.74
C TYR A 102 -5.72 3.15 20.61
N LEU A 103 -4.47 2.81 20.27
CA LEU A 103 -4.19 1.83 19.23
C LEU A 103 -4.67 0.43 19.62
N ASP A 104 -4.49 0.02 20.87
CA ASP A 104 -5.03 -1.24 21.42
C ASP A 104 -6.56 -1.30 21.30
N THR A 105 -7.22 -0.18 21.62
CA THR A 105 -8.68 -0.06 21.47
C THR A 105 -9.12 -0.23 20.02
N ALA A 106 -8.40 0.40 19.08
CA ALA A 106 -8.67 0.27 17.65
C ALA A 106 -8.44 -1.16 17.16
N MET A 107 -7.27 -1.74 17.46
CA MET A 107 -6.93 -3.13 17.11
C MET A 107 -7.99 -4.11 17.62
N LYS A 108 -8.37 -3.98 18.90
CA LYS A 108 -9.40 -4.82 19.49
C LYS A 108 -10.76 -4.64 18.81
N MET A 109 -11.17 -3.42 18.52
CA MET A 109 -12.46 -3.12 17.85
C MET A 109 -12.54 -3.78 16.47
N ILE A 110 -11.47 -3.75 15.69
CA ILE A 110 -11.39 -4.33 14.35
C ILE A 110 -11.41 -5.86 14.44
N LEU A 111 -10.55 -6.44 15.28
CA LEU A 111 -10.42 -7.89 15.45
C LEU A 111 -11.68 -8.53 16.03
N ASP A 112 -12.35 -7.88 17.00
CA ASP A 112 -13.63 -8.34 17.58
C ASP A 112 -14.76 -8.39 16.55
N ALA A 113 -14.68 -7.56 15.50
CA ALA A 113 -15.63 -7.61 14.39
C ALA A 113 -15.34 -8.74 13.39
N GLY A 114 -14.27 -9.51 13.61
CA GLY A 114 -13.83 -10.60 12.73
C GLY A 114 -13.19 -10.08 11.43
N LEU A 115 -12.56 -8.91 11.48
CA LEU A 115 -11.72 -8.37 10.42
C LEU A 115 -10.25 -8.60 10.78
N ALA A 116 -9.41 -8.92 9.80
CA ALA A 116 -7.96 -8.90 9.98
C ALA A 116 -7.42 -7.45 9.96
N VAL A 117 -6.20 -7.25 10.43
CA VAL A 117 -5.54 -5.94 10.47
C VAL A 117 -4.18 -6.02 9.79
N GLU A 118 -3.97 -5.19 8.79
CA GLU A 118 -2.65 -4.77 8.33
C GLU A 118 -2.28 -3.51 9.13
N LEU A 119 -1.36 -3.67 10.08
CA LEU A 119 -0.85 -2.55 10.86
C LEU A 119 0.29 -1.89 10.10
N ASP A 120 -0.02 -0.77 9.47
CA ASP A 120 0.84 -0.03 8.57
C ASP A 120 1.52 1.15 9.27
N MET A 121 2.85 1.26 9.17
CA MET A 121 3.58 2.47 9.58
C MET A 121 3.55 3.51 8.47
N HIS A 122 2.73 4.53 8.66
CA HIS A 122 2.35 5.54 7.66
C HIS A 122 2.79 6.96 8.06
N PRO A 123 4.10 7.25 8.05
CA PRO A 123 4.61 8.57 8.41
C PRO A 123 4.56 9.55 7.23
N GLU A 124 4.72 10.83 7.55
CA GLU A 124 4.92 11.89 6.57
C GLU A 124 6.33 11.86 5.95
N SER A 125 6.53 12.59 4.84
CA SER A 125 7.77 12.62 4.05
C SER A 125 9.02 13.05 4.85
N ASP A 126 8.88 13.93 5.84
CA ASP A 126 10.00 14.37 6.69
C ASP A 126 10.54 13.24 7.59
N PHE A 127 9.69 12.32 8.04
CA PHE A 127 10.11 11.10 8.71
C PHE A 127 10.86 10.17 7.74
N LYS A 128 10.31 9.95 6.56
CA LYS A 128 10.87 9.07 5.53
C LYS A 128 12.27 9.54 5.07
N ALA A 129 12.45 10.85 4.91
CA ALA A 129 13.76 11.44 4.55
C ALA A 129 14.87 11.07 5.54
N ARG A 130 14.54 10.89 6.83
CA ARG A 130 15.49 10.52 7.88
C ARG A 130 15.93 9.06 7.83
N LEU A 131 15.31 8.21 7.03
CA LEU A 131 15.77 6.82 6.81
C LEU A 131 17.10 6.74 6.05
N SER A 132 17.57 7.86 5.52
CA SER A 132 18.96 8.00 5.04
C SER A 132 19.99 7.96 6.18
N GLU A 133 19.60 8.23 7.42
CA GLU A 133 20.43 8.28 8.62
C GLU A 133 20.42 6.92 9.34
N ASN A 134 21.59 6.28 9.49
CA ASN A 134 21.67 4.96 10.15
C ASN A 134 21.13 4.98 11.58
N ASP A 135 21.44 6.01 12.36
CA ASP A 135 20.98 6.15 13.75
C ASP A 135 19.46 6.29 13.84
N PHE A 136 18.84 6.89 12.83
CA PHE A 136 17.38 6.96 12.78
C PHE A 136 16.77 5.61 12.45
N VAL A 137 17.35 4.88 11.51
CA VAL A 137 16.92 3.50 11.18
C VAL A 137 17.01 2.59 12.41
N GLU A 138 18.06 2.70 13.23
CA GLU A 138 18.17 1.94 14.50
C GLU A 138 17.02 2.29 15.46
N ARG A 139 16.72 3.58 15.65
CA ARG A 139 15.60 4.01 16.51
C ARG A 139 14.25 3.52 15.98
N PHE A 140 14.07 3.51 14.67
CA PHE A 140 12.84 2.99 14.07
C PHE A 140 12.76 1.46 14.18
N ALA A 141 13.86 0.75 14.06
CA ALA A 141 13.93 -0.68 14.35
C ALA A 141 13.59 -1.00 15.82
N ASP A 142 14.07 -0.20 16.78
CA ASP A 142 13.70 -0.34 18.20
C ASP A 142 12.22 -0.05 18.45
N PHE A 143 11.66 0.92 17.74
CA PHE A 143 10.23 1.18 17.78
C PHE A 143 9.45 -0.02 17.25
N TRP A 144 9.83 -0.59 16.11
CA TRP A 144 9.23 -1.80 15.56
C TRP A 144 9.31 -3.00 16.51
N ARG A 145 10.44 -3.20 17.22
CA ARG A 145 10.53 -4.26 18.25
C ARG A 145 9.47 -4.08 19.33
N THR A 146 9.19 -2.84 19.72
CA THR A 146 8.16 -2.53 20.74
C THR A 146 6.76 -2.82 20.21
N VAL A 147 6.43 -2.33 19.02
CA VAL A 147 5.12 -2.54 18.38
C VAL A 147 4.88 -4.03 18.11
N ALA A 148 5.82 -4.68 17.44
CA ALA A 148 5.71 -6.09 17.10
C ALA A 148 5.56 -6.97 18.35
N LYS A 149 6.33 -6.71 19.42
CA LYS A 149 6.19 -7.43 20.69
C LYS A 149 4.80 -7.22 21.32
N ARG A 150 4.26 -6.00 21.28
CA ARG A 150 2.94 -5.71 21.85
C ARG A 150 1.85 -6.49 21.16
N TYR A 151 1.86 -6.50 19.83
CA TYR A 151 0.79 -7.10 19.02
C TYR A 151 1.05 -8.56 18.62
N SER A 152 2.21 -9.14 18.92
CA SER A 152 2.48 -10.55 18.68
C SER A 152 1.67 -11.52 19.56
N SER A 153 0.98 -10.99 20.58
CA SER A 153 0.06 -11.76 21.43
C SER A 153 -1.30 -12.03 20.77
N TYR A 154 -1.64 -11.30 19.71
CA TYR A 154 -2.83 -11.56 18.92
C TYR A 154 -2.60 -12.74 17.94
N ASP A 155 -3.69 -13.25 17.41
CA ASP A 155 -3.64 -14.35 16.45
C ASP A 155 -2.85 -13.92 15.18
N PRO A 156 -1.75 -14.58 14.84
CA PRO A 156 -0.96 -14.25 13.66
C PRO A 156 -1.69 -14.53 12.33
N GLU A 157 -2.83 -15.21 12.37
CA GLU A 157 -3.71 -15.36 11.20
C GLU A 157 -4.42 -14.04 10.85
N SER A 158 -4.57 -13.12 11.82
CA SER A 158 -5.37 -11.90 11.67
C SER A 158 -4.59 -10.61 11.85
N VAL A 159 -3.29 -10.66 12.20
CA VAL A 159 -2.46 -9.45 12.39
C VAL A 159 -1.20 -9.52 11.56
N PHE A 160 -1.08 -8.56 10.66
CA PHE A 160 0.02 -8.39 9.71
C PHE A 160 0.76 -7.10 10.03
N PHE A 161 2.08 -7.06 9.81
CA PHE A 161 2.89 -5.87 10.05
C PHE A 161 3.47 -5.34 8.75
N GLU A 162 3.03 -4.18 8.33
CA GLU A 162 3.56 -3.47 7.18
C GLU A 162 4.68 -2.54 7.61
N ILE A 163 5.86 -2.76 7.04
CA ILE A 163 7.11 -2.12 7.50
C ILE A 163 7.05 -0.61 7.40
N LEU A 164 6.60 -0.09 6.27
CA LEU A 164 6.52 1.33 5.99
C LEU A 164 5.67 1.59 4.74
N ASN A 165 4.71 2.50 4.85
CA ASN A 165 3.98 3.06 3.71
C ASN A 165 4.89 3.91 2.83
N GLU A 166 4.87 3.65 1.52
CA GLU A 166 5.45 4.51 0.50
C GLU A 166 6.86 5.03 0.83
N PRO A 167 7.87 4.18 0.87
CA PRO A 167 9.25 4.64 1.01
C PRO A 167 9.58 5.68 -0.08
N GLU A 168 10.18 6.79 0.32
CA GLU A 168 10.59 7.87 -0.58
C GLU A 168 12.10 7.83 -0.78
N MET A 169 12.62 6.69 -1.24
CA MET A 169 14.05 6.47 -1.30
C MET A 169 14.53 6.25 -2.73
N HIS A 170 15.33 7.20 -3.25
CA HIS A 170 15.83 7.14 -4.63
C HIS A 170 16.86 6.01 -4.87
N ASP A 171 17.50 5.52 -3.81
CA ASP A 171 18.46 4.41 -3.89
C ASP A 171 17.78 3.11 -3.42
N PRO A 172 17.41 2.20 -4.33
CA PRO A 172 16.74 0.95 -3.99
C PRO A 172 17.62 0.02 -3.15
N TYR A 173 18.95 0.06 -3.29
CA TYR A 173 19.86 -0.73 -2.45
C TYR A 173 19.88 -0.21 -1.01
N ARG A 174 19.78 1.10 -0.84
CA ARG A 174 19.65 1.68 0.50
C ARG A 174 18.33 1.24 1.15
N TRP A 175 17.22 1.31 0.40
CA TRP A 175 15.93 0.83 0.89
C TRP A 175 15.98 -0.64 1.28
N TYR A 176 16.49 -1.51 0.42
CA TYR A 176 16.66 -2.93 0.72
C TYR A 176 17.41 -3.18 2.04
N GLY A 177 18.48 -2.42 2.31
CA GLY A 177 19.22 -2.50 3.58
C GLY A 177 18.38 -2.05 4.79
N VAL A 178 17.58 -1.00 4.64
CA VAL A 178 16.66 -0.51 5.68
C VAL A 178 15.54 -1.51 5.92
N GLU A 179 14.86 -1.94 4.88
CA GLU A 179 13.75 -2.89 4.94
C GLU A 179 14.18 -4.22 5.57
N THR A 180 15.29 -4.79 5.14
CA THR A 180 15.87 -6.02 5.72
C THR A 180 16.09 -5.86 7.23
N LYS A 181 16.59 -4.72 7.68
CA LYS A 181 16.83 -4.44 9.09
C LYS A 181 15.54 -4.32 9.88
N LEU A 182 14.55 -3.61 9.34
CA LEU A 182 13.24 -3.45 9.98
C LEU A 182 12.49 -4.78 10.03
N ALA A 183 12.49 -5.55 8.94
CA ALA A 183 11.92 -6.90 8.91
C ALA A 183 12.55 -7.82 9.97
N ALA A 184 13.89 -7.79 10.13
CA ALA A 184 14.59 -8.56 11.15
C ALA A 184 14.19 -8.13 12.57
N ALA A 185 13.98 -6.83 12.82
CA ALA A 185 13.53 -6.31 14.11
C ALA A 185 12.10 -6.78 14.44
N ILE A 186 11.20 -6.76 13.45
CA ILE A 186 9.83 -7.29 13.59
C ILE A 186 9.90 -8.79 13.86
N ARG A 187 10.60 -9.57 13.04
CA ARG A 187 10.70 -11.02 13.16
C ARG A 187 11.25 -11.47 14.50
N GLN A 188 12.22 -10.75 15.05
CA GLN A 188 12.77 -11.02 16.38
C GLN A 188 11.72 -10.93 17.49
N SER A 189 10.76 -10.02 17.34
CA SER A 189 9.75 -9.69 18.35
C SER A 189 8.41 -10.39 18.12
N ALA A 190 8.10 -10.74 16.87
CA ALA A 190 6.86 -11.38 16.42
C ALA A 190 7.19 -12.52 15.44
N PRO A 191 7.70 -13.65 15.94
CA PRO A 191 8.24 -14.74 15.09
C PRO A 191 7.19 -15.41 14.21
N ALA A 192 5.91 -15.35 14.58
CA ALA A 192 4.82 -16.02 13.85
C ALA A 192 4.09 -15.12 12.85
N ASN A 193 4.12 -13.79 13.02
CA ASN A 193 3.33 -12.88 12.20
C ASN A 193 3.91 -12.74 10.78
N THR A 194 3.02 -12.51 9.82
CA THR A 194 3.41 -12.18 8.45
C THR A 194 3.79 -10.70 8.35
N ILE A 195 4.87 -10.41 7.65
CA ILE A 195 5.37 -9.07 7.39
C ILE A 195 4.95 -8.66 5.98
N LEU A 196 4.59 -7.38 5.79
CA LEU A 196 4.38 -6.79 4.48
C LEU A 196 5.58 -5.89 4.14
N ALA A 197 6.15 -6.11 2.96
CA ALA A 197 7.35 -5.44 2.46
C ALA A 197 7.09 -4.87 1.06
N THR A 198 7.88 -3.88 0.63
CA THR A 198 7.60 -3.14 -0.61
C THR A 198 8.85 -2.63 -1.32
N GLY A 199 8.66 -1.95 -2.46
CA GLY A 199 9.70 -1.26 -3.22
C GLY A 199 10.13 0.07 -2.60
N ALA A 200 11.14 0.71 -3.20
CA ALA A 200 11.80 1.91 -2.65
C ALA A 200 11.03 3.22 -2.91
N SER A 201 10.13 3.23 -3.88
CA SER A 201 9.58 4.46 -4.48
C SER A 201 8.06 4.44 -4.44
N TRP A 202 7.48 4.98 -3.36
CA TRP A 202 6.03 5.17 -3.19
C TRP A 202 5.18 3.91 -3.42
N ASP A 203 5.71 2.74 -3.08
CA ASP A 203 5.04 1.43 -3.28
C ASP A 203 4.58 1.20 -4.74
N ASN A 204 5.19 1.92 -5.69
CA ASN A 204 4.81 1.89 -7.09
C ASN A 204 4.97 0.47 -7.68
N ASP A 205 4.01 0.04 -8.47
CA ASP A 205 3.99 -1.26 -9.13
C ASP A 205 5.25 -1.54 -9.96
N ASN A 206 5.72 -0.54 -10.71
CA ASN A 206 6.94 -0.67 -11.53
C ASN A 206 8.21 -0.81 -10.70
N ASP A 207 8.29 -0.13 -9.55
CA ASP A 207 9.46 -0.18 -8.67
C ASP A 207 9.57 -1.55 -7.99
N LEU A 208 8.43 -2.17 -7.67
CA LEU A 208 8.37 -3.52 -7.12
C LEU A 208 9.06 -4.55 -8.03
N LEU A 209 9.02 -4.37 -9.36
CA LEU A 209 9.65 -5.29 -10.30
C LEU A 209 11.17 -5.41 -10.16
N PHE A 210 11.82 -4.47 -9.48
CA PHE A 210 13.26 -4.44 -9.23
C PHE A 210 13.63 -4.88 -7.81
N VAL A 211 12.66 -5.24 -6.97
CA VAL A 211 12.92 -5.67 -5.59
C VAL A 211 13.50 -7.09 -5.57
N GLU A 212 14.60 -7.27 -4.83
CA GLU A 212 15.05 -8.59 -4.39
C GLU A 212 14.37 -8.93 -3.06
N PRO A 213 13.62 -10.04 -2.97
CA PRO A 213 12.94 -10.39 -1.72
C PRO A 213 13.89 -10.52 -0.52
N VAL A 214 13.47 -9.98 0.63
CA VAL A 214 14.19 -10.14 1.90
C VAL A 214 14.31 -11.62 2.28
N ARG A 215 15.35 -11.98 3.00
CA ARG A 215 15.61 -13.37 3.41
C ARG A 215 14.70 -13.81 4.57
N ASP A 216 13.41 -13.68 4.34
CA ASP A 216 12.34 -14.12 5.25
C ASP A 216 11.22 -14.70 4.40
N SER A 217 10.84 -15.94 4.61
CA SER A 217 9.84 -16.63 3.79
C SER A 217 8.40 -16.32 4.19
N ASN A 218 8.15 -15.69 5.35
CA ASN A 218 6.82 -15.32 5.82
C ASN A 218 6.56 -13.83 5.58
N VAL A 219 6.68 -13.42 4.30
CA VAL A 219 6.52 -12.04 3.82
C VAL A 219 5.57 -12.02 2.64
N ILE A 220 4.65 -11.07 2.64
CA ILE A 220 3.83 -10.65 1.50
C ILE A 220 4.44 -9.36 0.95
N TYR A 221 4.53 -9.21 -0.35
CA TYR A 221 4.93 -7.95 -0.97
C TYR A 221 3.69 -7.12 -1.28
N VAL A 222 3.79 -5.81 -1.06
CA VAL A 222 2.69 -4.89 -1.30
C VAL A 222 3.07 -3.87 -2.36
N PHE A 223 2.07 -3.37 -3.06
CA PHE A 223 2.19 -2.27 -4.01
C PHE A 223 0.92 -1.44 -4.04
N HIS A 224 1.06 -0.18 -4.44
CA HIS A 224 -0.03 0.73 -4.71
C HIS A 224 -0.29 0.83 -6.20
N PHE A 225 -1.56 0.93 -6.58
CA PHE A 225 -1.94 1.07 -7.97
C PHE A 225 -2.90 2.24 -8.16
N TYR A 226 -2.37 3.33 -8.70
CA TYR A 226 -3.14 4.52 -9.02
C TYR A 226 -3.00 4.95 -10.49
N GLU A 227 -2.36 4.10 -11.30
CA GLU A 227 -2.13 4.45 -12.70
C GLU A 227 -3.43 4.46 -13.53
N PRO A 228 -3.60 5.51 -14.35
CA PRO A 228 -2.72 6.66 -14.49
C PRO A 228 -3.09 7.78 -13.50
N HIS A 229 -2.12 8.24 -12.72
CA HIS A 229 -2.30 9.25 -11.67
C HIS A 229 -3.04 10.51 -12.16
N ILE A 230 -2.83 10.90 -13.42
CA ILE A 230 -3.50 12.07 -14.02
C ILE A 230 -5.03 11.92 -14.02
N PHE A 231 -5.55 10.70 -14.08
CA PHE A 231 -6.98 10.42 -13.97
C PHE A 231 -7.40 10.22 -12.51
N THR A 232 -6.69 9.34 -11.80
CA THR A 232 -7.07 8.94 -10.44
C THR A 232 -6.96 10.07 -9.43
N HIS A 233 -6.07 11.04 -9.68
CA HIS A 233 -5.84 12.21 -8.82
C HIS A 233 -6.32 13.51 -9.44
N GLN A 234 -7.15 13.48 -10.48
CA GLN A 234 -7.70 14.72 -11.04
C GLN A 234 -8.41 15.54 -9.98
N GLY A 235 -8.00 16.81 -9.87
CA GLY A 235 -8.51 17.72 -8.84
C GLY A 235 -7.76 17.73 -7.52
N ALA A 236 -6.79 16.84 -7.33
CA ALA A 236 -5.98 16.81 -6.12
C ALA A 236 -5.12 18.07 -5.98
N THR A 237 -4.94 18.51 -4.73
CA THR A 237 -4.09 19.66 -4.39
C THR A 237 -2.71 19.26 -3.88
N TRP A 238 -2.41 17.97 -3.91
CA TRP A 238 -1.12 17.32 -3.60
C TRP A 238 -0.62 16.55 -4.82
N GLY A 239 0.61 16.09 -4.80
CA GLY A 239 1.24 15.40 -5.93
C GLY A 239 1.66 16.37 -7.03
N ALA A 240 1.35 16.06 -8.29
CA ALA A 240 1.72 16.94 -9.39
C ALA A 240 0.91 18.24 -9.38
N PHE A 241 1.62 19.37 -9.40
CA PHE A 241 1.04 20.71 -9.26
C PHE A 241 -0.17 20.97 -10.15
N TYR A 242 -0.18 20.47 -11.39
CA TYR A 242 -1.26 20.75 -12.34
C TYR A 242 -2.51 19.89 -12.15
N TRP A 243 -2.50 18.84 -11.31
CA TRP A 243 -3.67 18.00 -11.08
C TRP A 243 -4.87 18.78 -10.53
N HIS A 244 -4.62 19.82 -9.75
CA HIS A 244 -5.71 20.64 -9.19
C HIS A 244 -6.53 21.39 -10.26
N TRP A 245 -6.01 21.54 -11.48
CA TRP A 245 -6.74 22.12 -12.63
C TRP A 245 -7.58 21.08 -13.38
N LEU A 246 -7.33 19.79 -13.17
CA LEU A 246 -7.99 18.74 -13.91
C LEU A 246 -9.38 18.48 -13.36
N ARG A 247 -10.36 18.43 -14.26
CA ARG A 247 -11.74 18.05 -14.00
C ARG A 247 -12.30 17.39 -15.24
N ASP A 248 -13.17 16.41 -15.04
CA ASP A 248 -13.90 15.75 -16.12
C ASP A 248 -13.02 15.01 -17.15
N LEU A 249 -11.83 14.55 -16.75
CA LEU A 249 -11.11 13.56 -17.53
C LEU A 249 -11.87 12.25 -17.49
N HIS A 250 -12.10 11.65 -18.65
CA HIS A 250 -12.83 10.40 -18.78
C HIS A 250 -11.94 9.16 -18.60
N TYR A 251 -12.52 8.10 -18.07
CA TYR A 251 -12.00 6.73 -18.15
C TYR A 251 -13.09 5.82 -18.74
N PRO A 252 -12.79 4.99 -19.75
CA PRO A 252 -11.50 4.89 -20.48
C PRO A 252 -11.06 6.21 -21.11
N SER A 253 -9.74 6.37 -21.33
CA SER A 253 -9.19 7.63 -21.84
C SER A 253 -9.70 7.95 -23.24
N ASP A 254 -10.05 9.21 -23.48
CA ASP A 254 -10.58 9.72 -24.74
C ASP A 254 -9.77 10.91 -25.25
N PRO A 255 -9.19 10.87 -26.49
CA PRO A 255 -8.35 11.92 -27.01
C PRO A 255 -9.06 13.28 -27.15
N LYS A 256 -10.36 13.26 -27.48
CA LYS A 256 -11.13 14.50 -27.63
C LYS A 256 -11.38 15.13 -26.28
N ASN A 257 -11.88 14.35 -25.32
CA ASN A 257 -12.08 14.83 -23.95
C ASN A 257 -10.76 15.33 -23.33
N ALA A 258 -9.66 14.59 -23.44
CA ALA A 258 -8.36 15.02 -22.93
C ALA A 258 -7.89 16.34 -23.55
N THR A 259 -8.12 16.55 -24.85
CA THR A 259 -7.79 17.82 -25.53
C THR A 259 -8.64 18.98 -24.98
N GLU A 260 -9.93 18.76 -24.74
CA GLU A 260 -10.84 19.76 -24.15
C GLU A 260 -10.40 20.13 -22.72
N VAL A 261 -10.05 19.14 -21.88
CA VAL A 261 -9.57 19.37 -20.53
C VAL A 261 -8.20 20.08 -20.54
N ALA A 262 -7.28 19.65 -21.41
CA ALA A 262 -5.97 20.27 -21.55
C ALA A 262 -6.05 21.77 -21.84
N SER A 263 -7.07 22.20 -22.60
CA SER A 263 -7.26 23.64 -22.94
C SER A 263 -7.47 24.53 -21.70
N LYS A 264 -7.92 23.95 -20.59
CA LYS A 264 -8.19 24.63 -19.31
C LYS A 264 -6.94 24.68 -18.40
N VAL A 265 -5.90 23.92 -18.70
CA VAL A 265 -4.65 23.91 -17.93
C VAL A 265 -3.79 25.10 -18.31
N PRO A 266 -3.33 25.95 -17.37
CA PRO A 266 -2.60 27.18 -17.70
C PRO A 266 -1.26 26.93 -18.39
N GLU A 267 -0.44 26.00 -17.92
CA GLU A 267 0.90 25.74 -18.40
C GLU A 267 0.93 24.80 -19.60
N ALA A 268 1.60 25.24 -20.67
CA ALA A 268 1.66 24.50 -21.94
C ALA A 268 2.29 23.11 -21.81
N VAL A 269 3.29 22.96 -20.93
CA VAL A 269 3.96 21.65 -20.70
C VAL A 269 2.99 20.63 -20.13
N HIS A 270 2.17 21.04 -19.17
CA HIS A 270 1.19 20.14 -18.55
C HIS A 270 -0.01 19.82 -19.44
N ARG A 271 -0.32 20.70 -20.41
CA ARG A 271 -1.31 20.37 -21.46
C ARG A 271 -0.89 19.17 -22.28
N LEU A 272 0.42 19.01 -22.54
CA LEU A 272 0.95 17.86 -23.28
C LEU A 272 0.76 16.56 -22.49
N ASP A 273 0.91 16.59 -21.17
CA ASP A 273 0.69 15.42 -20.32
C ASP A 273 -0.78 14.97 -20.37
N VAL A 274 -1.72 15.94 -20.32
CA VAL A 274 -3.15 15.66 -20.42
C VAL A 274 -3.52 15.11 -21.81
N ILE A 275 -2.97 15.68 -22.89
CA ILE A 275 -3.20 15.20 -24.26
C ILE A 275 -2.66 13.78 -24.42
N ARG A 276 -1.46 13.51 -23.86
CA ARG A 276 -0.84 12.17 -23.88
C ARG A 276 -1.73 11.14 -23.19
N TYR A 277 -2.29 11.45 -22.02
CA TYR A 277 -3.25 10.58 -21.36
C TYR A 277 -4.38 10.12 -22.31
N GLY A 278 -4.96 11.05 -23.08
CA GLY A 278 -5.97 10.72 -24.06
C GLY A 278 -5.49 9.82 -25.19
N GLN A 279 -4.18 9.86 -25.51
CA GLN A 279 -3.58 9.09 -26.60
C GLN A 279 -3.06 7.72 -26.13
N ASP A 280 -2.77 7.56 -24.85
CA ASP A 280 -2.15 6.35 -24.28
C ASP A 280 -3.13 5.18 -24.12
N HIS A 281 -4.42 5.39 -24.48
CA HIS A 281 -5.45 4.35 -24.45
C HIS A 281 -5.56 3.63 -23.10
N TRP A 282 -5.65 4.40 -22.01
CA TRP A 282 -5.94 3.85 -20.70
C TRP A 282 -7.36 3.26 -20.67
N ASP A 283 -7.42 1.95 -20.69
CA ASP A 283 -8.61 1.12 -20.70
C ASP A 283 -8.39 -0.15 -19.85
N PRO A 284 -9.38 -1.05 -19.73
CA PRO A 284 -9.19 -2.30 -18.97
C PRO A 284 -8.00 -3.16 -19.43
N SER A 285 -7.66 -3.13 -20.72
CA SER A 285 -6.54 -3.93 -21.28
C SER A 285 -5.19 -3.35 -20.84
N ARG A 286 -5.09 -2.04 -20.72
CA ARG A 286 -3.87 -1.37 -20.22
C ARG A 286 -3.67 -1.64 -18.74
N ILE A 287 -4.73 -1.52 -17.92
CA ILE A 287 -4.68 -1.86 -16.48
C ILE A 287 -4.24 -3.32 -16.30
N GLU A 288 -4.82 -4.23 -17.07
CA GLU A 288 -4.46 -5.65 -17.06
C GLU A 288 -2.98 -5.87 -17.39
N ALA A 289 -2.44 -5.15 -18.37
CA ALA A 289 -1.04 -5.29 -18.76
C ALA A 289 -0.07 -4.86 -17.66
N GLU A 290 -0.38 -3.77 -16.93
CA GLU A 290 0.45 -3.31 -15.79
C GLU A 290 0.39 -4.32 -14.63
N ILE A 291 -0.82 -4.73 -14.21
CA ILE A 291 -1.00 -5.68 -13.09
C ILE A 291 -0.39 -7.04 -13.41
N ASN A 292 -0.46 -7.51 -14.67
CA ASN A 292 0.16 -8.76 -15.09
C ASN A 292 1.68 -8.76 -14.89
N GLN A 293 2.36 -7.61 -15.04
CA GLN A 293 3.81 -7.52 -14.79
C GLN A 293 4.14 -7.81 -13.33
N VAL A 294 3.34 -7.29 -12.39
CA VAL A 294 3.49 -7.56 -10.95
C VAL A 294 3.22 -9.04 -10.66
N ALA A 295 2.18 -9.62 -11.26
CA ALA A 295 1.86 -11.04 -11.10
C ALA A 295 2.98 -11.96 -11.62
N ASP A 296 3.58 -11.62 -12.75
CA ASP A 296 4.70 -12.36 -13.34
C ASP A 296 5.96 -12.23 -12.45
N TRP A 297 6.25 -11.04 -11.92
CA TRP A 297 7.32 -10.85 -10.96
C TRP A 297 7.10 -11.69 -9.70
N ALA A 298 5.92 -11.63 -9.09
CA ALA A 298 5.57 -12.40 -7.90
C ALA A 298 5.77 -13.90 -8.11
N LYS A 299 5.31 -14.40 -9.25
CA LYS A 299 5.50 -15.80 -9.67
C LYS A 299 6.97 -16.16 -9.86
N GLN A 300 7.75 -15.27 -10.48
CA GLN A 300 9.20 -15.48 -10.70
C GLN A 300 9.97 -15.51 -9.38
N MET A 301 9.62 -14.63 -8.44
CA MET A 301 10.25 -14.56 -7.12
C MET A 301 9.73 -15.61 -6.13
N GLY A 302 8.57 -16.24 -6.43
CA GLY A 302 7.93 -17.23 -5.56
C GLY A 302 7.35 -16.62 -4.29
N VAL A 303 6.87 -15.37 -4.35
CA VAL A 303 6.32 -14.62 -3.22
C VAL A 303 4.87 -14.20 -3.49
N PRO A 304 4.01 -14.11 -2.46
CA PRO A 304 2.67 -13.52 -2.61
C PRO A 304 2.75 -11.99 -2.69
N VAL A 305 1.77 -11.40 -3.40
CA VAL A 305 1.60 -9.95 -3.49
C VAL A 305 0.18 -9.53 -3.15
N VAL A 306 0.01 -8.30 -2.67
CA VAL A 306 -1.27 -7.63 -2.39
C VAL A 306 -1.17 -6.19 -2.88
N CYS A 307 -2.24 -5.69 -3.54
CA CYS A 307 -2.39 -4.27 -3.86
C CYS A 307 -3.11 -3.59 -2.69
N ASN A 308 -2.36 -3.11 -1.69
CA ASN A 308 -2.95 -2.61 -0.46
C ASN A 308 -3.36 -1.13 -0.49
N GLU A 309 -3.18 -0.47 -1.65
CA GLU A 309 -3.85 0.78 -1.98
C GLU A 309 -4.21 0.86 -3.46
N PHE A 310 -5.45 1.19 -3.75
CA PHE A 310 -5.91 1.65 -5.06
C PHE A 310 -7.18 2.46 -4.90
N GLY A 311 -7.45 3.36 -5.82
CA GLY A 311 -8.63 4.21 -5.74
C GLY A 311 -8.60 5.37 -6.72
N VAL A 312 -9.70 6.13 -6.74
CA VAL A 312 -9.84 7.33 -7.56
C VAL A 312 -10.44 8.44 -6.73
N PHE A 313 -9.83 9.61 -6.77
CA PHE A 313 -10.29 10.81 -6.08
C PHE A 313 -11.71 11.18 -6.53
N ARG A 314 -12.57 11.56 -5.58
CA ARG A 314 -14.00 11.83 -5.83
C ARG A 314 -14.29 13.02 -6.75
N HIS A 315 -13.28 13.75 -7.21
CA HIS A 315 -13.44 14.77 -8.24
C HIS A 315 -13.58 14.20 -9.65
N ALA A 316 -13.23 12.93 -9.88
CA ALA A 316 -13.58 12.24 -11.11
C ALA A 316 -15.11 12.03 -11.19
N GLN A 317 -15.65 11.97 -12.41
CA GLN A 317 -17.06 11.62 -12.60
C GLN A 317 -17.34 10.24 -12.02
N ALA A 318 -18.44 10.09 -11.29
CA ALA A 318 -18.76 8.87 -10.54
C ALA A 318 -18.79 7.61 -11.45
N GLN A 319 -19.30 7.74 -12.67
CA GLN A 319 -19.35 6.64 -13.62
C GLN A 319 -17.93 6.16 -13.99
N ASP A 320 -17.04 7.08 -14.34
CA ASP A 320 -15.68 6.78 -14.78
C ASP A 320 -14.82 6.31 -13.62
N ARG A 321 -15.00 6.92 -12.42
CA ARG A 321 -14.41 6.49 -11.17
C ARG A 321 -14.73 5.02 -10.88
N ASN A 322 -16.00 4.67 -10.90
CA ASN A 322 -16.44 3.32 -10.59
C ASN A 322 -16.09 2.32 -11.70
N ALA A 323 -15.98 2.76 -12.95
CA ALA A 323 -15.48 1.93 -14.05
C ALA A 323 -14.00 1.56 -13.82
N TRP A 324 -13.14 2.54 -13.49
CA TRP A 324 -11.73 2.31 -13.20
C TRP A 324 -11.54 1.39 -11.98
N ILE A 325 -12.26 1.65 -10.87
CA ILE A 325 -12.22 0.82 -9.65
C ILE A 325 -12.60 -0.63 -9.98
N ARG A 326 -13.68 -0.84 -10.73
CA ARG A 326 -14.12 -2.16 -11.16
C ARG A 326 -13.05 -2.87 -12.00
N ASP A 327 -12.50 -2.18 -12.98
CA ASP A 327 -11.57 -2.79 -13.93
C ASP A 327 -10.24 -3.16 -13.27
N THR A 328 -9.75 -2.30 -12.36
CA THR A 328 -8.57 -2.58 -11.53
C THR A 328 -8.82 -3.77 -10.61
N ARG A 329 -9.94 -3.78 -9.86
CA ARG A 329 -10.31 -4.92 -9.00
C ARG A 329 -10.42 -6.22 -9.78
N VAL A 330 -11.08 -6.22 -10.95
CA VAL A 330 -11.23 -7.42 -11.79
C VAL A 330 -9.89 -7.96 -12.24
N SER A 331 -8.95 -7.07 -12.60
CA SER A 331 -7.60 -7.47 -12.98
C SER A 331 -6.83 -8.08 -11.81
N LEU A 332 -6.85 -7.44 -10.63
CA LEU A 332 -6.21 -7.97 -9.42
C LEU A 332 -6.73 -9.37 -9.07
N GLU A 333 -8.05 -9.54 -9.01
CA GLU A 333 -8.68 -10.83 -8.69
C GLU A 333 -8.39 -11.92 -9.72
N ARG A 334 -8.28 -11.59 -11.02
CA ARG A 334 -7.88 -12.53 -12.07
C ARG A 334 -6.50 -13.13 -11.82
N HIS A 335 -5.61 -12.35 -11.25
CA HIS A 335 -4.26 -12.77 -10.89
C HIS A 335 -4.14 -13.29 -9.45
N HIS A 336 -5.27 -13.47 -8.75
CA HIS A 336 -5.31 -13.88 -7.33
C HIS A 336 -4.55 -12.93 -6.40
N ILE A 337 -4.52 -11.65 -6.74
CA ILE A 337 -3.93 -10.58 -5.93
C ILE A 337 -5.04 -10.00 -5.05
N GLY A 338 -4.85 -10.05 -3.73
CA GLY A 338 -5.72 -9.36 -2.78
C GLY A 338 -5.55 -7.84 -2.87
N TRP A 339 -6.53 -7.11 -2.38
CA TRP A 339 -6.53 -5.65 -2.49
C TRP A 339 -7.14 -4.94 -1.28
N ALA A 340 -6.72 -3.69 -1.04
CA ALA A 340 -7.39 -2.79 -0.11
C ALA A 340 -7.68 -1.43 -0.79
N MET A 341 -8.95 -1.02 -0.76
CA MET A 341 -9.41 0.24 -1.32
C MET A 341 -8.90 1.41 -0.48
N TRP A 342 -8.28 2.39 -1.10
CA TRP A 342 -8.06 3.70 -0.51
C TRP A 342 -9.25 4.59 -0.83
N ASP A 343 -10.12 4.95 0.14
CA ASP A 343 -10.08 4.58 1.55
C ASP A 343 -11.52 4.34 2.07
N TYR A 344 -11.72 4.35 3.38
CA TYR A 344 -13.06 4.17 3.96
C TYR A 344 -13.95 5.39 3.77
N SER A 345 -13.54 6.58 4.23
CA SER A 345 -14.47 7.71 4.33
C SER A 345 -13.89 9.11 4.01
N ASP A 346 -12.68 9.19 3.52
CA ASP A 346 -12.07 10.44 3.07
C ASP A 346 -12.30 10.64 1.56
N SER A 347 -11.51 11.46 0.93
CA SER A 347 -11.67 11.98 -0.44
C SER A 347 -11.69 10.91 -1.55
N PHE A 348 -11.21 9.70 -1.28
CA PHE A 348 -11.34 8.52 -2.15
C PHE A 348 -12.44 7.56 -1.69
N GLY A 349 -13.01 7.79 -0.55
CA GLY A 349 -13.75 6.87 0.29
C GLY A 349 -14.83 6.00 -0.37
N VAL A 350 -15.01 4.79 0.17
CA VAL A 350 -16.14 3.89 -0.15
C VAL A 350 -17.40 4.28 0.62
N ALA A 351 -17.25 5.10 1.66
CA ALA A 351 -18.36 5.67 2.43
C ALA A 351 -18.31 7.19 2.43
N ILE A 352 -19.44 7.80 2.76
CA ILE A 352 -19.58 9.24 2.98
C ILE A 352 -20.02 9.47 4.41
N LYS A 353 -19.23 10.19 5.20
CA LYS A 353 -19.61 10.62 6.55
C LYS A 353 -20.41 11.92 6.48
N LYS A 354 -21.63 11.89 7.01
CA LYS A 354 -22.49 13.04 7.16
C LYS A 354 -23.04 13.09 8.58
N ASP A 355 -22.85 14.21 9.27
CA ASP A 355 -23.28 14.40 10.66
C ASP A 355 -22.81 13.27 11.60
N GLY A 356 -21.55 12.82 11.43
CA GLY A 356 -20.95 11.76 12.24
C GLY A 356 -21.40 10.34 11.89
N LYS A 357 -22.25 10.16 10.87
CA LYS A 357 -22.71 8.85 10.39
C LYS A 357 -22.15 8.56 9.01
N ALA A 358 -21.56 7.37 8.85
CA ALA A 358 -21.12 6.88 7.57
C ALA A 358 -22.27 6.18 6.82
N VAL A 359 -22.34 6.42 5.52
CA VAL A 359 -23.22 5.73 4.58
C VAL A 359 -22.36 5.23 3.43
N LEU A 360 -22.50 3.97 3.07
CA LEU A 360 -21.79 3.40 1.92
C LEU A 360 -22.25 4.05 0.61
N ASP A 361 -21.28 4.30 -0.25
CA ASP A 361 -21.52 4.60 -1.66
C ASP A 361 -21.79 3.28 -2.40
N GLU A 362 -23.08 2.97 -2.58
CA GLU A 362 -23.52 1.69 -3.14
C GLU A 362 -22.92 1.39 -4.52
N ASP A 363 -22.73 2.42 -5.35
CA ASP A 363 -22.13 2.24 -6.68
C ASP A 363 -20.64 1.89 -6.58
N THR A 364 -19.93 2.46 -5.61
CA THR A 364 -18.53 2.10 -5.32
C THR A 364 -18.43 0.70 -4.74
N VAL A 365 -19.29 0.34 -3.79
CA VAL A 365 -19.35 -1.04 -3.22
C VAL A 365 -19.61 -2.07 -4.32
N LYS A 366 -20.52 -1.77 -5.25
CA LYS A 366 -20.78 -2.62 -6.42
C LYS A 366 -19.59 -2.71 -7.37
N ALA A 367 -18.86 -1.60 -7.61
CA ALA A 367 -17.64 -1.61 -8.42
C ALA A 367 -16.56 -2.48 -7.79
N LEU A 368 -16.47 -2.51 -6.47
CA LEU A 368 -15.59 -3.39 -5.69
C LEU A 368 -16.07 -4.86 -5.68
N GLY A 369 -17.18 -5.20 -6.33
CA GLY A 369 -17.71 -6.57 -6.32
C GLY A 369 -18.23 -7.03 -4.96
N LEU A 370 -18.31 -6.12 -4.01
CA LEU A 370 -18.85 -6.39 -2.69
C LEU A 370 -20.37 -6.26 -2.74
N ASN A 371 -21.04 -7.24 -2.19
CA ASN A 371 -22.49 -7.20 -1.99
C ASN A 371 -22.68 -7.05 -0.49
N GLY A 372 -23.19 -5.92 -0.05
CA GLY A 372 -23.68 -5.81 1.32
C GLY A 372 -24.61 -6.99 1.61
N ARG A 373 -24.12 -7.95 2.40
CA ARG A 373 -24.90 -9.10 2.87
C ARG A 373 -25.59 -8.79 4.17
#